data_199bed5c2c1724f5ac9ed0199a8ab127
#
_entry.id   199bed5c2c1724f5ac9ed0199a8ab127
#
_cell.length_a   1.000
_cell.length_b   1.000
_cell.length_c   1.000
_cell.angle_alpha   90.00
_cell.angle_beta   90.00
_cell.angle_gamma   90.00
#
_symmetry.space_group_name_H-M   'P 1'
#
loop_
_entity.id
_entity.type
_entity.pdbx_description
1 polymer ?
#
loop_
_entity_poly.entity_id
_entity_poly.type
_entity_poly.pdbx_seq_one_letter_code
_entity_poly.pdbx_strand_id
1 'polypeptide(L)'
;MSKQIYSCLWFDGQAKEAAAFYCSIFKDGKIITENPMVVIFEINQTRFMGLNGGPMFKPTEGVSFVVDCESQEEIDRYWNELTAGGGSENMCGWLKDKFGFSWQIVPVNIGQLISRPAAMQAMMKMKKIDIAALQNA
;
A
#
# COMPACT_ATOMS: atom_id res chain seq x y z
N MET A 1 17.66 -23.47 -6.16
CA MET A 1 17.68 -22.01 -5.92
C MET A 1 16.37 -21.39 -6.35
N SER A 2 15.77 -20.67 -5.45
CA SER A 2 14.56 -19.92 -5.80
C SER A 2 14.94 -18.67 -6.57
N LYS A 3 14.14 -18.33 -7.57
CA LYS A 3 14.24 -17.07 -8.28
C LYS A 3 13.12 -16.19 -7.80
N GLN A 4 13.46 -14.94 -7.46
CA GLN A 4 12.49 -13.99 -6.96
C GLN A 4 12.10 -13.02 -8.06
N ILE A 5 10.82 -12.68 -8.05
CA ILE A 5 10.31 -11.54 -8.83
C ILE A 5 9.80 -10.56 -7.79
N TYR A 6 10.30 -9.35 -7.82
CA TYR A 6 9.88 -8.32 -6.86
C TYR A 6 9.81 -6.96 -7.53
N SER A 7 9.10 -6.05 -6.89
CA SER A 7 8.81 -4.74 -7.45
C SER A 7 9.97 -3.79 -7.26
N CYS A 8 10.23 -2.97 -8.29
CA CYS A 8 11.13 -1.84 -8.19
C CYS A 8 10.30 -0.56 -8.19
N LEU A 9 10.49 0.28 -7.18
CA LEU A 9 9.83 1.57 -7.06
C LEU A 9 10.81 2.65 -7.48
N TRP A 10 10.41 3.46 -8.44
CA TRP A 10 11.24 4.53 -8.98
C TRP A 10 11.05 5.79 -8.15
N PHE A 11 12.14 6.40 -7.72
CA PHE A 11 12.14 7.63 -6.92
C PHE A 11 13.06 8.68 -7.53
N ASP A 12 12.78 9.93 -7.22
CA ASP A 12 13.66 11.05 -7.51
C ASP A 12 14.43 11.42 -6.23
N GLY A 13 15.38 10.56 -5.86
CA GLY A 13 16.26 10.79 -4.71
C GLY A 13 15.72 10.35 -3.35
N GLN A 14 14.52 9.80 -3.28
CA GLN A 14 13.82 9.52 -2.02
C GLN A 14 13.77 8.05 -1.64
N ALA A 15 14.53 7.18 -2.31
CA ALA A 15 14.39 5.74 -2.12
C ALA A 15 14.65 5.33 -0.66
N LYS A 16 15.67 5.87 -0.01
CA LYS A 16 15.97 5.53 1.38
C LYS A 16 14.90 6.02 2.33
N GLU A 17 14.44 7.25 2.14
CA GLU A 17 13.36 7.82 2.94
C GLU A 17 12.08 6.97 2.82
N ALA A 18 11.75 6.57 1.60
CA ALA A 18 10.57 5.75 1.34
C ALA A 18 10.70 4.37 1.99
N ALA A 19 11.86 3.71 1.83
CA ALA A 19 12.10 2.41 2.45
C ALA A 19 11.94 2.49 3.97
N ALA A 20 12.51 3.52 4.60
CA ALA A 20 12.38 3.72 6.04
C ALA A 20 10.92 3.95 6.45
N PHE A 21 10.19 4.72 5.65
CA PHE A 21 8.76 4.97 5.88
C PHE A 21 7.96 3.68 5.86
N TYR A 22 8.11 2.86 4.81
CA TYR A 22 7.38 1.60 4.70
C TYR A 22 7.79 0.61 5.79
N CYS A 23 9.09 0.53 6.10
CA CYS A 23 9.57 -0.35 7.17
C CYS A 23 9.03 0.04 8.54
N SER A 24 8.72 1.32 8.77
CA SER A 24 8.14 1.78 10.02
C SER A 24 6.64 1.43 10.16
N ILE A 25 5.96 1.21 9.04
CA ILE A 25 4.52 0.96 9.00
C ILE A 25 4.21 -0.54 9.05
N PHE A 26 4.94 -1.33 8.26
CA PHE A 26 4.63 -2.74 8.07
C PHE A 26 5.48 -3.63 8.97
N LYS A 27 4.94 -4.81 9.23
CA LYS A 27 5.58 -5.83 10.06
C LYS A 27 6.86 -6.33 9.38
N ASP A 28 7.86 -6.67 10.21
CA ASP A 28 9.13 -7.22 9.75
C ASP A 28 9.84 -6.33 8.74
N GLY A 29 9.69 -5.01 8.89
CA GLY A 29 10.35 -4.05 8.02
C GLY A 29 11.84 -3.98 8.28
N LYS A 30 12.65 -4.14 7.22
CA LYS A 30 14.09 -4.01 7.33
C LYS A 30 14.72 -3.61 6.00
N ILE A 31 15.78 -2.83 6.07
CA ILE A 31 16.60 -2.51 4.91
C ILE A 31 17.69 -3.58 4.82
N ILE A 32 17.74 -4.27 3.68
CA ILE A 32 18.70 -5.37 3.45
C ILE A 32 20.05 -4.82 2.99
N THR A 33 20.03 -3.99 1.95
CA THR A 33 21.23 -3.32 1.45
C THR A 33 20.87 -1.94 0.98
N GLU A 34 21.84 -1.03 0.98
CA GLU A 34 21.64 0.29 0.46
C GLU A 34 22.92 0.89 -0.11
N ASN A 35 22.77 1.67 -1.16
CA ASN A 35 23.79 2.56 -1.69
C ASN A 35 23.04 3.81 -2.23
N PRO A 36 23.76 4.85 -2.69
CA PRO A 36 23.07 6.08 -3.11
C PRO A 36 22.03 5.89 -4.23
N MET A 37 22.14 4.83 -5.03
CA MET A 37 21.22 4.61 -6.14
C MET A 37 20.11 3.63 -5.79
N VAL A 38 20.39 2.58 -5.02
CA VAL A 38 19.46 1.46 -4.83
C VAL A 38 19.35 1.12 -3.34
N VAL A 39 18.13 0.89 -2.90
CA VAL A 39 17.81 0.38 -1.57
C VAL A 39 16.98 -0.88 -1.73
N ILE A 40 17.46 -2.00 -1.18
CA ILE A 40 16.69 -3.24 -1.12
C ILE A 40 16.11 -3.34 0.29
N PHE A 41 14.81 -3.53 0.39
CA PHE A 41 14.14 -3.63 1.67
C PHE A 41 13.04 -4.69 1.65
N GLU A 42 12.62 -5.10 2.83
CA GLU A 42 11.51 -6.04 3.00
C GLU A 42 10.50 -5.47 3.96
N ILE A 43 9.24 -5.68 3.63
CA ILE A 43 8.12 -5.39 4.52
C ILE A 43 7.19 -6.60 4.45
N ASN A 44 6.73 -7.05 5.62
CA ASN A 44 5.83 -8.21 5.69
C ASN A 44 6.38 -9.40 4.89
N GLN A 45 7.70 -9.62 4.94
CA GLN A 45 8.43 -10.69 4.25
C GLN A 45 8.41 -10.58 2.72
N THR A 46 8.02 -9.43 2.19
CA THR A 46 7.99 -9.16 0.75
C THR A 46 9.12 -8.20 0.39
N ARG A 47 9.90 -8.58 -0.62
CA ARG A 47 11.05 -7.78 -1.05
C ARG A 47 10.64 -6.69 -2.02
N PHE A 48 11.27 -5.53 -1.87
CA PHE A 48 11.15 -4.39 -2.77
C PHE A 48 12.53 -3.79 -3.05
N MET A 49 12.64 -3.17 -4.22
CA MET A 49 13.79 -2.33 -4.54
C MET A 49 13.30 -0.89 -4.66
N GLY A 50 14.02 0.05 -4.04
CA GLY A 50 13.85 1.47 -4.30
C GLY A 50 15.00 1.95 -5.16
N LEU A 51 14.70 2.58 -6.28
CA LEU A 51 15.70 3.05 -7.23
C LEU A 51 15.61 4.57 -7.36
N ASN A 52 16.72 5.26 -7.08
CA ASN A 52 16.81 6.69 -7.33
C ASN A 52 17.22 6.92 -8.78
N GLY A 53 16.23 6.97 -9.65
CA GLY A 53 16.45 7.10 -11.10
C GLY A 53 16.27 8.51 -11.64
N GLY A 54 15.90 9.48 -10.78
CA GLY A 54 15.69 10.86 -11.18
C GLY A 54 14.21 11.17 -11.46
N PRO A 55 13.92 12.35 -12.01
CA PRO A 55 12.53 12.83 -12.10
C PRO A 55 11.76 12.34 -13.34
N MET A 56 12.34 11.46 -14.15
CA MET A 56 11.75 11.11 -15.45
C MET A 56 10.43 10.37 -15.34
N PHE A 57 10.31 9.43 -14.37
CA PHE A 57 9.12 8.61 -14.24
C PHE A 57 8.40 8.89 -12.94
N LYS A 58 7.07 8.75 -12.96
CA LYS A 58 6.19 8.98 -11.81
C LYS A 58 5.36 7.73 -11.57
N PRO A 59 4.96 7.46 -10.32
CA PRO A 59 4.00 6.39 -10.05
C PRO A 59 2.67 6.63 -10.74
N THR A 60 1.98 5.57 -11.10
CA THR A 60 0.62 5.62 -11.64
C THR A 60 -0.25 4.60 -10.93
N GLU A 61 -1.57 4.74 -11.09
CA GLU A 61 -2.54 3.80 -10.55
C GLU A 61 -2.56 2.47 -11.31
N GLY A 62 -1.78 2.35 -12.40
CA GLY A 62 -1.67 1.08 -13.14
C GLY A 62 -1.05 -0.04 -12.34
N VAL A 63 -0.36 0.28 -11.23
CA VAL A 63 0.14 -0.69 -10.27
C VAL A 63 -0.25 -0.22 -8.88
N SER A 64 -0.72 -1.14 -8.05
CA SER A 64 -1.03 -0.87 -6.66
C SER A 64 -0.61 -2.04 -5.80
N PHE A 65 -0.41 -1.79 -4.51
CA PHE A 65 -0.06 -2.83 -3.55
C PHE A 65 -1.26 -3.09 -2.67
N VAL A 66 -1.67 -4.35 -2.60
CA VAL A 66 -2.84 -4.76 -1.82
C VAL A 66 -2.38 -5.20 -0.44
N VAL A 67 -2.99 -4.63 0.59
CA VAL A 67 -2.76 -5.02 1.98
C VAL A 67 -4.02 -5.68 2.50
N ASP A 68 -3.95 -6.99 2.73
CA ASP A 68 -5.05 -7.73 3.34
C ASP A 68 -5.06 -7.47 4.84
N CYS A 69 -6.20 -7.06 5.36
CA CYS A 69 -6.36 -6.74 6.78
C CYS A 69 -7.33 -7.69 7.45
N GLU A 70 -7.03 -8.07 8.67
CA GLU A 70 -7.83 -9.00 9.46
C GLU A 70 -8.94 -8.30 10.25
N SER A 71 -8.84 -6.98 10.45
CA SER A 71 -9.76 -6.23 11.28
C SER A 71 -9.90 -4.79 10.81
N GLN A 72 -10.96 -4.13 11.30
CA GLN A 72 -11.15 -2.71 11.06
C GLN A 72 -10.02 -1.88 11.67
N GLU A 73 -9.50 -2.31 12.83
CA GLU A 73 -8.39 -1.62 13.48
C GLU A 73 -7.14 -1.59 12.61
N GLU A 74 -6.84 -2.70 11.94
CA GLU A 74 -5.72 -2.74 11.00
C GLU A 74 -5.94 -1.84 9.80
N ILE A 75 -7.16 -1.87 9.24
CA ILE A 75 -7.51 -1.00 8.12
C ILE A 75 -7.29 0.47 8.51
N ASP A 76 -7.82 0.88 9.67
CA ASP A 76 -7.71 2.25 10.13
C ASP A 76 -6.25 2.65 10.33
N ARG A 77 -5.44 1.77 10.91
CA ARG A 77 -4.03 2.05 11.17
C ARG A 77 -3.24 2.23 9.87
N TYR A 78 -3.34 1.27 8.94
CA TYR A 78 -2.62 1.38 7.68
C TYR A 78 -3.09 2.57 6.85
N TRP A 79 -4.40 2.81 6.85
CA TRP A 79 -4.96 3.97 6.13
C TRP A 79 -4.37 5.28 6.64
N ASN A 80 -4.37 5.45 7.96
CA ASN A 80 -3.87 6.68 8.56
C ASN A 80 -2.37 6.84 8.36
N GLU A 81 -1.60 5.77 8.56
CA GLU A 81 -0.14 5.84 8.44
C GLU A 81 0.31 6.04 7.00
N LEU A 82 -0.33 5.37 6.05
CA LEU A 82 0.07 5.48 4.64
C LEU A 82 -0.35 6.80 4.00
N THR A 83 -1.45 7.41 4.44
CA THR A 83 -1.87 8.71 3.92
C THR A 83 -1.18 9.88 4.60
N ALA A 84 -0.49 9.65 5.70
CA ALA A 84 0.15 10.72 6.47
C ALA A 84 1.25 11.42 5.67
N GLY A 85 1.43 12.70 5.97
CA GLY A 85 2.56 13.47 5.45
C GLY A 85 2.44 13.89 4.00
N GLY A 86 1.25 13.84 3.41
CA GLY A 86 1.05 14.28 2.03
C GLY A 86 0.41 13.26 1.13
N GLY A 87 -0.01 12.12 1.66
CA GLY A 87 -0.78 11.16 0.90
C GLY A 87 -2.21 11.62 0.66
N SER A 88 -2.99 10.83 -0.06
CA SER A 88 -4.38 11.18 -0.37
C SER A 88 -5.26 9.95 -0.34
N GLU A 89 -6.52 10.18 0.05
CA GLU A 89 -7.55 9.15 0.06
C GLU A 89 -8.21 9.05 -1.31
N ASN A 90 -8.53 7.83 -1.73
CA ASN A 90 -9.28 7.59 -2.93
C ASN A 90 -10.45 6.66 -2.60
N MET A 91 -11.16 6.17 -3.61
CA MET A 91 -12.38 5.39 -3.44
C MET A 91 -12.08 3.90 -3.32
N CYS A 92 -13.02 3.16 -2.73
CA CYS A 92 -13.02 1.69 -2.71
C CYS A 92 -11.80 1.07 -2.01
N GLY A 93 -11.29 1.73 -0.98
CA GLY A 93 -10.14 1.23 -0.25
C GLY A 93 -8.79 1.58 -0.86
N TRP A 94 -8.78 2.41 -1.88
CA TRP A 94 -7.53 2.88 -2.49
C TRP A 94 -7.04 4.15 -1.82
N LEU A 95 -5.72 4.27 -1.74
CA LEU A 95 -5.07 5.51 -1.29
C LEU A 95 -3.75 5.69 -2.06
N LYS A 96 -3.22 6.91 -2.02
CA LYS A 96 -1.85 7.17 -2.45
C LYS A 96 -1.04 7.59 -1.24
N ASP A 97 0.18 7.05 -1.14
CA ASP A 97 1.08 7.49 -0.09
C ASP A 97 1.74 8.83 -0.47
N LYS A 98 2.54 9.37 0.45
CA LYS A 98 3.17 10.68 0.22
C LYS A 98 4.19 10.67 -0.92
N PHE A 99 4.58 9.51 -1.40
CA PHE A 99 5.47 9.37 -2.57
C PHE A 99 4.70 9.16 -3.86
N GLY A 100 3.38 9.03 -3.80
CA GLY A 100 2.51 8.88 -4.95
C GLY A 100 2.18 7.45 -5.33
N PHE A 101 2.68 6.46 -4.61
CA PHE A 101 2.36 5.06 -4.88
C PHE A 101 0.98 4.71 -4.36
N SER A 102 0.27 3.87 -5.13
CA SER A 102 -1.10 3.48 -4.82
C SER A 102 -1.15 2.20 -4.01
N TRP A 103 -2.02 2.19 -3.02
CA TRP A 103 -2.25 1.05 -2.13
C TRP A 103 -3.73 0.77 -2.05
N GLN A 104 -4.08 -0.51 -1.89
CA GLN A 104 -5.44 -0.93 -1.60
C GLN A 104 -5.45 -1.54 -0.20
N ILE A 105 -6.21 -0.96 0.71
CA ILE A 105 -6.30 -1.45 2.08
C ILE A 105 -7.66 -2.12 2.22
N VAL A 106 -7.66 -3.44 2.28
CA VAL A 106 -8.89 -4.22 2.15
C VAL A 106 -8.97 -5.31 3.21
N PRO A 107 -10.19 -5.67 3.64
CA PRO A 107 -10.38 -6.86 4.48
C PRO A 107 -9.96 -8.12 3.72
N VAL A 108 -9.35 -9.06 4.41
CA VAL A 108 -8.92 -10.33 3.81
C VAL A 108 -10.08 -11.09 3.15
N ASN A 109 -11.30 -10.90 3.67
CA ASN A 109 -12.52 -11.54 3.15
C ASN A 109 -13.37 -10.60 2.30
N ILE A 110 -12.74 -9.62 1.62
CA ILE A 110 -13.50 -8.61 0.86
C ILE A 110 -14.43 -9.22 -0.18
N GLY A 111 -14.02 -10.30 -0.84
CA GLY A 111 -14.85 -10.97 -1.83
C GLY A 111 -16.18 -11.45 -1.28
N GLN A 112 -16.18 -11.98 -0.06
CA GLN A 112 -17.42 -12.40 0.61
C GLN A 112 -18.26 -11.22 1.04
N LEU A 113 -17.61 -10.17 1.58
CA LEU A 113 -18.32 -8.99 2.07
C LEU A 113 -19.11 -8.27 0.97
N ILE A 114 -18.61 -8.27 -0.26
CA ILE A 114 -19.23 -7.57 -1.39
C ILE A 114 -19.95 -8.50 -2.33
N SER A 115 -20.24 -9.75 -1.93
CA SER A 115 -20.96 -10.71 -2.78
C SER A 115 -22.40 -10.30 -3.04
N ARG A 116 -23.01 -9.51 -2.15
CA ARG A 116 -24.37 -8.98 -2.35
C ARG A 116 -24.28 -7.66 -3.13
N PRO A 117 -25.20 -7.41 -4.08
CA PRO A 117 -25.16 -6.16 -4.86
C PRO A 117 -25.20 -4.88 -4.01
N ALA A 118 -25.99 -4.89 -2.92
CA ALA A 118 -26.06 -3.72 -2.05
C ALA A 118 -24.73 -3.41 -1.36
N ALA A 119 -24.00 -4.46 -0.95
CA ALA A 119 -22.68 -4.27 -0.34
C ALA A 119 -21.66 -3.76 -1.35
N MET A 120 -21.68 -4.28 -2.57
CA MET A 120 -20.80 -3.79 -3.64
C MET A 120 -21.06 -2.31 -3.92
N GLN A 121 -22.34 -1.91 -4.01
CA GLN A 121 -22.69 -0.52 -4.24
C GLN A 121 -22.24 0.37 -3.08
N ALA A 122 -22.37 -0.12 -1.85
CA ALA A 122 -21.89 0.61 -0.67
C ALA A 122 -20.38 0.83 -0.73
N MET A 123 -19.62 -0.20 -1.09
CA MET A 123 -18.17 -0.09 -1.21
C MET A 123 -17.77 0.94 -2.25
N MET A 124 -18.47 1.00 -3.38
CA MET A 124 -18.15 1.94 -4.46
C MET A 124 -18.34 3.40 -4.05
N LYS A 125 -19.02 3.66 -2.94
CA LYS A 125 -19.26 5.02 -2.43
C LYS A 125 -18.37 5.37 -1.24
N MET A 126 -17.56 4.44 -0.75
CA MET A 126 -16.70 4.72 0.40
C MET A 126 -15.25 4.93 -0.03
N LYS A 127 -14.51 5.65 0.79
CA LYS A 127 -13.06 5.78 0.65
C LYS A 127 -12.40 4.66 1.44
N LYS A 128 -12.15 4.86 2.73
CA LYS A 128 -11.68 3.78 3.60
C LYS A 128 -12.79 2.74 3.75
N ILE A 129 -12.43 1.47 3.66
CA ILE A 129 -13.40 0.39 3.81
C ILE A 129 -13.89 0.34 5.26
N ASP A 130 -15.21 0.30 5.39
CA ASP A 130 -15.91 0.14 6.67
C ASP A 130 -16.58 -1.23 6.65
N ILE A 131 -15.99 -2.18 7.38
CA ILE A 131 -16.45 -3.56 7.38
C ILE A 131 -17.90 -3.66 7.85
N ALA A 132 -18.23 -2.95 8.94
CA ALA A 132 -19.59 -3.00 9.49
C ALA A 132 -20.62 -2.47 8.49
N ALA A 133 -20.29 -1.42 7.77
CA ALA A 133 -21.19 -0.87 6.74
C ALA A 133 -21.44 -1.87 5.62
N LEU A 134 -20.41 -2.63 5.21
CA LEU A 134 -20.58 -3.67 4.20
C LEU A 134 -21.43 -4.83 4.71
N GLN A 135 -21.23 -5.23 5.97
CA GLN A 135 -22.01 -6.31 6.58
C GLN A 135 -23.49 -5.96 6.70
N ASN A 136 -23.77 -4.69 6.92
CA ASN A 136 -25.14 -4.20 7.17
C ASN A 136 -25.82 -3.64 5.92
N ALA A 137 -25.15 -3.67 4.81
CA ALA A 137 -25.69 -3.15 3.56
C ALA A 137 -26.79 -4.04 2.97
#